data_9ecb65e9d9a3b3b024e962e3849c76cc
#
_entry.id   9ecb65e9d9a3b3b024e962e3849c76cc
#
_cell.length_a   1.000
_cell.length_b   1.000
_cell.length_c   1.000
_cell.angle_alpha   90.00
_cell.angle_beta   90.00
_cell.angle_gamma   90.00
#
_symmetry.space_group_name_H-M   'P 1'
#
loop_
_entity.id
_entity.type
_entity.pdbx_description
1 polymer ?
#
loop_
_entity_poly.entity_id
_entity_poly.type
_entity_poly.pdbx_seq_one_letter_code
_entity_poly.pdbx_strand_id
1 'polypeptide(L)'
;MKRLQTALAGLLCAVMLLSLCGCLNPLDILGNHTNPDSLSEEEIFALLFDIQNAVTLDLDMPETELQKMQQDYEYYDQQGSKSPIYRKANLTITITTPQGAQYCYHMDEVGVRMKGNTSRTGFYSQEEGIYNIVHLKLSFQETFDDAEIYGADARSWEQNARKERKNRTFATLEKLDLRWNRCDDSTYLKEYFAYETYRQYGVLAPRTNLCSFDWSGYHMGVFTINEPVDEVFLEKYLPAEALGGDLYKVGWAGYSNGSFTSLDSVGVEKEENWEFYAYDLKTNKKTSTHEALTNLIRTLNRSQITKEGFAQLVDVDSFLAYCAVSYLLGNPDDMRNNYNNFYVYFRADSGKAVIIPYDYDRCLGITAHWNPTGNGVTNDNPFSLTLAADGSEQKNPLILYSVASGGYYVREYAALLTEIIQGDWFTAENFSRLYAIAADHYSHLAQPGKAFYNSKDLYMSFSLDRTSEFSSNGNISFRQYLNAKRETLDYYLARIDQFDDSQLQLPDGESELGPIWYIRADFTNWDIDSRHTMVREDGQWVYILTTDHQVRLKIYNPKVDRWYGTECMVPECTAFYETDAHTNLVLGPGSYRISIDPFTQQINLEYI
;
A
#
# COMPACT_ATOMS: atom_id res chain seq x y z
N MET A 1 22.53 53.83 -26.15
CA MET A 1 22.33 52.50 -26.73
C MET A 1 23.41 51.48 -26.38
N LYS A 2 24.72 51.73 -26.61
CA LYS A 2 25.80 50.76 -26.26
C LYS A 2 25.85 50.34 -24.78
N ARG A 3 25.64 51.26 -23.82
CA ARG A 3 25.60 50.92 -22.38
C ARG A 3 24.40 50.07 -21.96
N LEU A 4 23.27 50.21 -22.65
CA LEU A 4 22.07 49.40 -22.39
C LEU A 4 22.24 47.98 -22.94
N GLN A 5 22.88 47.82 -24.09
CA GLN A 5 23.20 46.53 -24.70
C GLN A 5 24.22 45.74 -23.89
N THR A 6 25.22 46.41 -23.28
CA THR A 6 26.21 45.77 -22.40
C THR A 6 25.58 45.32 -21.07
N ALA A 7 24.65 46.11 -20.52
CA ALA A 7 23.90 45.73 -19.31
C ALA A 7 22.96 44.57 -19.58
N LEU A 8 22.29 44.54 -20.73
CA LEU A 8 21.40 43.43 -21.14
C LEU A 8 22.19 42.14 -21.40
N ALA A 9 23.36 42.24 -22.05
CA ALA A 9 24.24 41.09 -22.27
C ALA A 9 24.84 40.55 -20.96
N GLY A 10 25.20 41.43 -20.00
CA GLY A 10 25.63 41.02 -18.66
C GLY A 10 24.53 40.33 -17.87
N LEU A 11 23.29 40.78 -17.97
CA LEU A 11 22.16 40.16 -17.32
C LEU A 11 21.83 38.79 -17.93
N LEU A 12 21.88 38.65 -19.27
CA LEU A 12 21.70 37.37 -19.96
C LEU A 12 22.81 36.36 -19.63
N CYS A 13 24.07 36.79 -19.52
CA CYS A 13 25.17 35.91 -19.09
C CYS A 13 25.04 35.49 -17.63
N ALA A 14 24.57 36.37 -16.73
CA ALA A 14 24.30 36.01 -15.33
C ALA A 14 23.14 35.02 -15.22
N VAL A 15 22.08 35.17 -16.02
CA VAL A 15 20.95 34.24 -16.09
C VAL A 15 21.39 32.89 -16.67
N MET A 16 22.24 32.84 -17.69
CA MET A 16 22.77 31.59 -18.24
C MET A 16 23.75 30.87 -17.29
N LEU A 17 24.51 31.61 -16.48
CA LEU A 17 25.39 30.99 -15.48
C LEU A 17 24.63 30.41 -14.28
N LEU A 18 23.48 30.99 -13.93
CA LEU A 18 22.58 30.46 -12.89
C LEU A 18 21.76 29.25 -13.36
N SER A 19 21.45 29.13 -14.65
CA SER A 19 20.78 27.96 -15.22
C SER A 19 21.65 26.70 -15.31
N LEU A 20 22.96 26.82 -15.12
CA LEU A 20 23.89 25.68 -15.02
C LEU A 20 23.94 25.05 -13.62
N CYS A 21 23.29 25.65 -12.63
CA CYS A 21 23.18 25.09 -11.28
C CYS A 21 21.93 24.22 -11.06
N GLY A 22 21.19 23.81 -12.10
CA GLY A 22 20.14 22.78 -12.05
C GLY A 22 18.87 23.09 -11.22
N CYS A 23 18.94 24.07 -10.31
CA CYS A 23 17.84 24.42 -9.39
C CYS A 23 17.09 25.71 -9.74
N LEU A 24 17.43 26.40 -10.83
CA LEU A 24 16.82 27.70 -11.15
C LEU A 24 16.42 27.78 -12.62
N ASN A 25 15.15 27.79 -12.88
CA ASN A 25 14.60 28.19 -14.17
C ASN A 25 14.82 29.71 -14.34
N PRO A 26 15.29 30.23 -15.51
CA PRO A 26 15.52 31.67 -15.71
C PRO A 26 14.30 32.58 -15.44
N LEU A 27 13.09 32.02 -15.40
CA LEU A 27 11.86 32.73 -15.06
C LEU A 27 11.61 32.78 -13.54
N ASP A 28 12.33 32.00 -12.74
CA ASP A 28 12.14 31.89 -11.29
C ASP A 28 12.94 32.96 -10.49
N ILE A 29 13.80 33.72 -11.17
CA ILE A 29 14.58 34.81 -10.54
C ILE A 29 13.68 35.93 -9.97
N LEU A 30 12.41 35.94 -10.31
CA LEU A 30 11.40 36.89 -9.82
C LEU A 30 10.38 36.25 -8.87
N GLY A 31 10.49 34.96 -8.56
CA GLY A 31 9.63 34.23 -7.62
C GLY A 31 10.09 34.35 -6.17
N ASN A 32 9.18 34.11 -5.25
CA ASN A 32 9.43 34.10 -3.80
C ASN A 32 10.28 32.88 -3.40
N HIS A 33 11.61 32.92 -3.64
CA HIS A 33 12.50 31.91 -3.08
C HIS A 33 12.67 32.18 -1.58
N THR A 34 12.18 31.28 -0.75
CA THR A 34 12.48 31.25 0.67
C THR A 34 13.83 30.56 0.87
N ASN A 35 14.64 31.06 1.82
CA ASN A 35 15.93 30.44 2.14
C ASN A 35 15.67 29.04 2.75
N PRO A 36 16.06 27.94 2.09
CA PRO A 36 15.86 26.59 2.62
C PRO A 36 16.58 26.36 3.96
N ASP A 37 17.70 27.04 4.21
CA ASP A 37 18.48 26.96 5.46
C ASP A 37 17.74 27.56 6.68
N SER A 38 16.58 28.16 6.50
CA SER A 38 15.81 28.77 7.59
C SER A 38 14.83 27.82 8.29
N LEU A 39 14.58 26.64 7.73
CA LEU A 39 13.65 25.65 8.26
C LEU A 39 14.38 24.59 9.11
N SER A 40 13.74 24.18 10.20
CA SER A 40 14.19 23.01 10.95
C SER A 40 13.89 21.70 10.19
N GLU A 41 14.56 20.63 10.55
CA GLU A 41 14.32 19.28 9.97
C GLU A 41 12.86 18.84 10.14
N GLU A 42 12.22 19.19 11.27
CA GLU A 42 10.81 18.90 11.55
C GLU A 42 9.87 19.70 10.64
N GLU A 43 10.19 20.96 10.37
CA GLU A 43 9.43 21.80 9.44
C GLU A 43 9.57 21.27 8.00
N ILE A 44 10.76 20.86 7.60
CA ILE A 44 10.98 20.21 6.29
C ILE A 44 10.20 18.91 6.20
N PHE A 45 10.20 18.09 7.26
CA PHE A 45 9.43 16.84 7.33
C PHE A 45 7.92 17.10 7.17
N ALA A 46 7.40 18.11 7.86
CA ALA A 46 6.00 18.49 7.76
C ALA A 46 5.63 18.91 6.33
N LEU A 47 6.48 19.72 5.67
CA LEU A 47 6.27 20.14 4.28
C LEU A 47 6.37 18.97 3.30
N LEU A 48 7.32 18.07 3.49
CA LEU A 48 7.58 16.92 2.61
C LEU A 48 6.36 15.97 2.57
N PHE A 49 5.71 15.76 3.70
CA PHE A 49 4.61 14.82 3.84
C PHE A 49 3.21 15.47 3.86
N ASP A 50 3.12 16.76 3.55
CA ASP A 50 1.82 17.42 3.35
C ASP A 50 1.42 17.36 1.87
N ILE A 51 0.31 16.70 1.57
CA ILE A 51 -0.21 16.55 0.20
C ILE A 51 -0.57 17.87 -0.48
N GLN A 52 -0.72 18.96 0.29
CA GLN A 52 -0.93 20.29 -0.28
C GLN A 52 0.30 20.79 -1.06
N ASN A 53 1.47 20.22 -0.79
CA ASN A 53 2.71 20.60 -1.42
C ASN A 53 3.06 19.64 -2.56
N ALA A 54 3.49 20.20 -3.69
CA ALA A 54 4.08 19.42 -4.77
C ALA A 54 5.54 19.09 -4.44
N VAL A 55 5.91 17.82 -4.55
CA VAL A 55 7.26 17.32 -4.28
C VAL A 55 7.87 16.78 -5.57
N THR A 56 9.10 17.20 -5.87
CA THR A 56 9.90 16.64 -6.97
C THR A 56 11.19 16.06 -6.39
N LEU A 57 11.52 14.84 -6.78
CA LEU A 57 12.80 14.20 -6.52
C LEU A 57 13.55 14.04 -7.84
N ASP A 58 14.79 14.53 -7.88
CA ASP A 58 15.73 14.30 -8.97
C ASP A 58 16.95 13.55 -8.42
N LEU A 59 17.17 12.35 -8.94
CA LEU A 59 18.23 11.43 -8.52
C LEU A 59 19.25 11.31 -9.65
N ASP A 60 20.40 11.98 -9.52
CA ASP A 60 21.50 11.91 -10.48
C ASP A 60 22.47 10.81 -10.06
N MET A 61 22.45 9.70 -10.80
CA MET A 61 23.27 8.52 -10.55
C MET A 61 24.23 8.32 -11.72
N PRO A 62 25.56 8.32 -11.48
CA PRO A 62 26.52 8.06 -12.54
C PRO A 62 26.28 6.73 -13.25
N GLU A 63 26.51 6.69 -14.54
CA GLU A 63 26.30 5.47 -15.36
C GLU A 63 27.03 4.25 -14.78
N THR A 64 28.25 4.44 -14.26
CA THR A 64 29.01 3.37 -13.61
C THR A 64 28.33 2.83 -12.36
N GLU A 65 27.61 3.64 -11.61
CA GLU A 65 26.86 3.21 -10.43
C GLU A 65 25.53 2.51 -10.83
N LEU A 66 24.87 2.97 -11.91
CA LEU A 66 23.72 2.27 -12.51
C LEU A 66 24.11 0.85 -12.95
N GLN A 67 25.22 0.71 -13.66
CA GLN A 67 25.76 -0.59 -14.08
C GLN A 67 26.05 -1.51 -12.89
N LYS A 68 26.71 -1.01 -11.85
CA LYS A 68 27.00 -1.76 -10.64
C LYS A 68 25.72 -2.18 -9.91
N MET A 69 24.72 -1.31 -9.83
CA MET A 69 23.44 -1.62 -9.19
C MET A 69 22.66 -2.71 -9.96
N GLN A 70 22.73 -2.70 -11.30
CA GLN A 70 22.17 -3.77 -12.14
C GLN A 70 22.92 -5.09 -11.92
N GLN A 71 24.26 -5.06 -11.87
CA GLN A 71 25.09 -6.24 -11.60
C GLN A 71 24.82 -6.83 -10.20
N ASP A 72 24.65 -5.97 -9.19
CA ASP A 72 24.25 -6.41 -7.84
C ASP A 72 22.90 -7.11 -7.88
N TYR A 73 21.91 -6.54 -8.58
CA TYR A 73 20.62 -7.18 -8.75
C TYR A 73 20.76 -8.56 -9.37
N GLU A 74 21.45 -8.68 -10.50
CA GLU A 74 21.62 -9.95 -11.23
C GLU A 74 22.33 -11.01 -10.40
N TYR A 75 23.39 -10.62 -9.67
CA TYR A 75 24.15 -11.53 -8.82
C TYR A 75 23.30 -12.11 -7.69
N TYR A 76 22.58 -11.26 -6.96
CA TYR A 76 21.75 -11.70 -5.83
C TYR A 76 20.47 -12.39 -6.29
N ASP A 77 19.87 -11.95 -7.38
CA ASP A 77 18.65 -12.55 -7.94
C ASP A 77 18.89 -14.00 -8.43
N GLN A 78 20.02 -14.27 -9.06
CA GLN A 78 20.43 -15.64 -9.45
C GLN A 78 20.55 -16.58 -8.24
N GLN A 79 20.85 -16.05 -7.07
CA GLN A 79 20.85 -16.78 -5.81
C GLN A 79 19.50 -16.72 -5.11
N GLY A 80 18.53 -15.98 -5.73
CA GLY A 80 17.21 -15.65 -5.24
C GLY A 80 17.22 -14.81 -3.96
N SER A 81 18.35 -14.20 -3.62
CA SER A 81 18.54 -13.30 -2.48
C SER A 81 18.35 -11.83 -2.88
N LYS A 82 18.61 -10.91 -1.98
CA LYS A 82 18.45 -9.47 -2.21
C LYS A 82 19.78 -8.78 -1.95
N SER A 83 20.16 -7.86 -2.84
CA SER A 83 21.37 -7.06 -2.64
C SER A 83 21.21 -6.13 -1.43
N PRO A 84 22.12 -6.18 -0.44
CA PRO A 84 22.18 -5.21 0.63
C PRO A 84 22.91 -3.93 0.21
N ILE A 85 23.51 -3.90 -0.98
CA ILE A 85 24.48 -2.91 -1.41
C ILE A 85 23.79 -1.62 -1.84
N TYR A 86 24.23 -0.50 -1.28
CA TYR A 86 23.86 0.84 -1.73
C TYR A 86 24.86 1.36 -2.75
N ARG A 87 24.39 2.00 -3.81
CA ARG A 87 25.20 2.69 -4.83
C ARG A 87 25.05 4.20 -4.71
N LYS A 88 26.04 4.96 -5.15
CA LYS A 88 26.11 6.42 -4.97
C LYS A 88 25.24 7.15 -5.97
N ALA A 89 24.53 8.16 -5.50
CA ALA A 89 23.83 9.13 -6.32
C ALA A 89 23.82 10.51 -5.64
N ASN A 90 23.54 11.57 -6.38
CA ASN A 90 23.20 12.87 -5.85
C ASN A 90 21.68 13.03 -5.88
N LEU A 91 21.12 13.63 -4.84
CA LEU A 91 19.68 13.81 -4.70
C LEU A 91 19.35 15.29 -4.60
N THR A 92 18.39 15.73 -5.40
CA THR A 92 17.77 17.05 -5.26
C THR A 92 16.28 16.85 -4.95
N ILE A 93 15.81 17.50 -3.88
CA ILE A 93 14.39 17.49 -3.50
C ILE A 93 13.88 18.93 -3.56
N THR A 94 12.81 19.14 -4.32
CA THR A 94 12.12 20.44 -4.39
C THR A 94 10.72 20.29 -3.84
N ILE A 95 10.37 21.12 -2.86
CA ILE A 95 9.03 21.20 -2.28
C ILE A 95 8.42 22.54 -2.68
N THR A 96 7.27 22.49 -3.36
CA THR A 96 6.54 23.68 -3.80
C THR A 96 5.23 23.81 -3.04
N THR A 97 5.06 24.87 -2.29
CA THR A 97 3.83 25.12 -1.54
C THR A 97 2.70 25.67 -2.43
N PRO A 98 1.43 25.60 -2.00
CA PRO A 98 0.30 26.18 -2.74
C PRO A 98 0.44 27.69 -3.01
N GLN A 99 1.23 28.40 -2.21
CA GLN A 99 1.53 29.83 -2.38
C GLN A 99 2.65 30.08 -3.37
N GLY A 100 3.24 29.03 -3.96
CA GLY A 100 4.32 29.11 -4.91
C GLY A 100 5.71 29.29 -4.28
N ALA A 101 5.86 29.17 -2.95
CA ALA A 101 7.18 29.14 -2.31
C ALA A 101 7.85 27.81 -2.62
N GLN A 102 9.14 27.87 -3.01
CA GLN A 102 9.94 26.70 -3.34
C GLN A 102 11.10 26.55 -2.36
N TYR A 103 11.29 25.35 -1.87
CA TYR A 103 12.40 24.91 -1.03
C TYR A 103 13.15 23.81 -1.77
N CYS A 104 14.41 24.08 -2.14
CA CYS A 104 15.25 23.16 -2.89
C CYS A 104 16.42 22.70 -2.03
N TYR A 105 16.53 21.38 -1.82
CA TYR A 105 17.57 20.75 -1.02
C TYR A 105 18.42 19.85 -1.89
N HIS A 106 19.71 19.97 -1.76
CA HIS A 106 20.68 19.15 -2.48
C HIS A 106 21.51 18.31 -1.52
N MET A 107 21.66 17.02 -1.82
CA MET A 107 22.44 16.07 -1.03
C MET A 107 23.38 15.26 -1.92
N ASP A 108 24.68 15.44 -1.73
CA ASP A 108 25.68 14.64 -2.41
C ASP A 108 25.78 13.22 -1.83
N GLU A 109 26.06 12.27 -2.71
CA GLU A 109 26.39 10.88 -2.36
C GLU A 109 25.36 10.21 -1.41
N VAL A 110 24.09 10.27 -1.73
CA VAL A 110 23.10 9.40 -1.05
C VAL A 110 23.29 7.96 -1.50
N GLY A 111 23.03 7.01 -0.60
CA GLY A 111 23.00 5.60 -0.95
C GLY A 111 21.68 5.24 -1.61
N VAL A 112 21.71 4.52 -2.73
CA VAL A 112 20.53 4.05 -3.46
C VAL A 112 20.62 2.54 -3.64
N ARG A 113 19.56 1.82 -3.32
CA ARG A 113 19.41 0.39 -3.66
C ARG A 113 18.00 0.06 -4.08
N MET A 114 17.87 -1.04 -4.81
CA MET A 114 16.54 -1.58 -5.13
C MET A 114 15.83 -2.08 -3.88
N LYS A 115 14.50 -1.92 -3.86
CA LYS A 115 13.62 -2.37 -2.79
C LYS A 115 12.53 -3.30 -3.35
N GLY A 116 11.94 -4.08 -2.47
CA GLY A 116 10.80 -4.95 -2.75
C GLY A 116 11.13 -6.43 -2.67
N ASN A 117 10.10 -7.25 -2.76
CA ASN A 117 10.22 -8.70 -2.79
C ASN A 117 9.96 -9.20 -4.22
N THR A 118 8.71 -9.26 -4.63
CA THR A 118 8.29 -9.71 -5.98
C THR A 118 8.34 -8.60 -7.04
N SER A 119 8.67 -7.36 -6.65
CA SER A 119 8.71 -6.17 -7.52
C SER A 119 10.08 -5.85 -8.09
N ARG A 120 11.13 -6.61 -7.74
CA ARG A 120 12.48 -6.42 -8.27
C ARG A 120 12.58 -6.99 -9.66
N THR A 121 13.27 -6.29 -10.55
CA THR A 121 13.49 -6.68 -11.92
C THR A 121 14.74 -5.99 -12.47
N GLY A 122 15.32 -6.49 -13.57
CA GLY A 122 16.35 -5.75 -14.29
C GLY A 122 15.83 -4.39 -14.74
N PHE A 123 16.65 -3.37 -14.65
CA PHE A 123 16.21 -1.98 -14.89
C PHE A 123 17.16 -1.16 -15.78
N TYR A 124 18.40 -1.62 -15.99
CA TYR A 124 19.42 -0.86 -16.72
C TYR A 124 20.24 -1.75 -17.65
N SER A 125 20.58 -1.22 -18.83
CA SER A 125 21.60 -1.77 -19.72
C SER A 125 22.41 -0.63 -20.37
N GLN A 126 23.62 -0.92 -20.86
CA GLN A 126 24.42 0.07 -21.59
C GLN A 126 23.81 0.50 -22.91
N GLU A 127 23.03 -0.38 -23.55
CA GLU A 127 22.42 -0.13 -24.85
C GLU A 127 21.16 0.73 -24.73
N GLU A 128 20.32 0.43 -23.74
CA GLU A 128 19.01 1.06 -23.59
C GLU A 128 18.97 2.15 -22.50
N GLY A 129 20.00 2.23 -21.66
CA GLY A 129 19.97 3.04 -20.46
C GLY A 129 19.04 2.46 -19.40
N ILE A 130 18.28 3.29 -18.69
CA ILE A 130 17.23 2.83 -17.79
C ILE A 130 16.02 2.41 -18.64
N TYR A 131 15.69 1.13 -18.60
CA TYR A 131 14.61 0.56 -19.43
C TYR A 131 13.41 0.06 -18.59
N ASN A 132 13.48 0.12 -17.27
CA ASN A 132 12.40 -0.36 -16.41
C ASN A 132 12.28 0.44 -15.11
N ILE A 133 11.10 0.40 -14.51
CA ILE A 133 10.80 1.06 -13.24
C ILE A 133 10.97 0.08 -12.08
N VAL A 134 11.58 0.52 -10.99
CA VAL A 134 11.80 -0.26 -9.78
C VAL A 134 11.53 0.58 -8.53
N HIS A 135 11.21 -0.08 -7.42
CA HIS A 135 11.19 0.56 -6.11
C HIS A 135 12.61 0.79 -5.62
N LEU A 136 12.86 1.94 -5.02
CA LEU A 136 14.15 2.31 -4.48
C LEU A 136 14.07 2.56 -2.98
N LYS A 137 15.20 2.37 -2.32
CA LYS A 137 15.45 2.79 -0.95
C LYS A 137 16.64 3.73 -0.95
N LEU A 138 16.46 4.92 -0.41
CA LEU A 138 17.50 5.90 -0.22
C LEU A 138 18.05 5.79 1.20
N SER A 139 19.37 5.96 1.36
CA SER A 139 20.06 6.08 2.66
C SER A 139 20.85 7.38 2.67
N PHE A 140 20.57 8.23 3.63
CA PHE A 140 21.32 9.47 3.80
C PHE A 140 22.63 9.26 4.56
N GLN A 141 22.75 8.16 5.28
CA GLN A 141 23.86 7.82 6.19
C GLN A 141 24.93 6.90 5.58
N GLU A 142 24.70 6.37 4.36
CA GLU A 142 25.61 5.37 3.79
C GLU A 142 27.03 5.89 3.69
N THR A 143 27.99 5.16 4.26
CA THR A 143 29.38 5.56 4.35
C THR A 143 30.25 5.05 3.20
N PHE A 144 29.79 4.01 2.50
CA PHE A 144 30.51 3.37 1.40
C PHE A 144 31.92 2.90 1.77
N ASP A 145 32.18 2.56 3.03
CA ASP A 145 33.51 2.24 3.54
C ASP A 145 33.69 0.78 3.93
N ASP A 146 32.69 -0.06 3.70
CA ASP A 146 32.81 -1.50 3.93
C ASP A 146 33.62 -2.15 2.79
N ALA A 147 34.84 -2.60 3.12
CA ALA A 147 35.72 -3.20 2.13
C ALA A 147 35.26 -4.59 1.65
N GLU A 148 34.40 -5.30 2.42
CA GLU A 148 33.83 -6.57 1.98
C GLU A 148 32.76 -6.33 0.90
N ILE A 149 32.03 -5.21 1.02
CA ILE A 149 30.95 -4.83 0.07
C ILE A 149 31.53 -4.07 -1.13
N TYR A 150 32.35 -3.04 -0.88
CA TYR A 150 32.78 -2.10 -1.92
C TYR A 150 34.17 -2.41 -2.48
N GLY A 151 34.90 -3.35 -1.91
CA GLY A 151 36.22 -3.78 -2.39
C GLY A 151 37.20 -2.60 -2.53
N ALA A 152 37.76 -2.45 -3.75
CA ALA A 152 38.69 -1.34 -4.05
C ALA A 152 38.01 0.05 -4.09
N ASP A 153 36.70 0.11 -4.23
CA ASP A 153 35.90 1.36 -4.22
C ASP A 153 35.51 1.80 -2.80
N ALA A 154 35.89 1.02 -1.77
CA ALA A 154 35.61 1.36 -0.39
C ALA A 154 36.25 2.70 -0.01
N ARG A 155 35.43 3.62 0.51
CA ARG A 155 35.86 4.96 0.89
C ARG A 155 36.67 4.94 2.17
N SER A 156 37.73 5.71 2.21
CA SER A 156 38.48 6.02 3.43
C SER A 156 37.97 7.32 4.03
N TRP A 157 37.65 7.31 5.33
CA TRP A 157 37.15 8.47 6.05
C TRP A 157 38.06 8.85 7.21
N GLU A 158 38.22 10.17 7.39
CA GLU A 158 38.65 10.71 8.69
C GLU A 158 37.54 10.45 9.74
N GLN A 159 37.92 10.15 10.99
CA GLN A 159 36.99 9.70 12.03
C GLN A 159 35.80 10.64 12.26
N ASN A 160 36.04 11.97 12.30
CA ASN A 160 34.96 12.94 12.52
C ASN A 160 34.02 13.01 11.30
N ALA A 161 34.55 13.05 10.10
CA ALA A 161 33.76 13.08 8.87
C ALA A 161 32.92 11.80 8.71
N ARG A 162 33.45 10.64 9.09
CA ARG A 162 32.70 9.39 9.12
C ARG A 162 31.52 9.45 10.10
N LYS A 163 31.76 10.03 11.29
CA LYS A 163 30.70 10.18 12.30
C LYS A 163 29.61 11.15 11.82
N GLU A 164 30.00 12.29 11.25
CA GLU A 164 29.04 13.23 10.66
C GLU A 164 28.21 12.56 9.57
N ARG A 165 28.87 11.79 8.69
CA ARG A 165 28.19 11.02 7.65
C ARG A 165 27.17 10.03 8.18
N LYS A 166 27.50 9.28 9.24
CA LYS A 166 26.60 8.31 9.90
C LYS A 166 25.40 8.97 10.61
N ASN A 167 25.52 10.24 10.94
CA ASN A 167 24.44 10.98 11.60
C ASN A 167 23.69 11.90 10.62
N ARG A 168 23.96 11.80 9.32
CA ARG A 168 23.31 12.66 8.32
C ARG A 168 21.84 12.26 8.17
N THR A 169 20.97 13.25 8.28
CA THR A 169 19.53 13.15 8.07
C THR A 169 19.07 14.08 6.96
N PHE A 170 17.88 13.87 6.49
CA PHE A 170 17.09 14.81 5.72
C PHE A 170 15.65 14.77 6.23
N ALA A 171 15.10 15.91 6.60
CA ALA A 171 13.76 16.00 7.16
C ALA A 171 13.58 15.03 8.36
N THR A 172 14.55 14.98 9.27
CA THR A 172 14.64 14.02 10.39
C THR A 172 14.79 12.55 10.01
N LEU A 173 14.85 12.21 8.74
CA LEU A 173 14.92 10.83 8.24
C LEU A 173 16.36 10.41 7.98
N GLU A 174 16.70 9.17 8.32
CA GLU A 174 17.94 8.49 7.92
C GLU A 174 17.83 7.84 6.54
N LYS A 175 16.62 7.46 6.18
CA LYS A 175 16.27 6.73 4.94
C LYS A 175 14.94 7.21 4.41
N LEU A 176 14.71 6.99 3.11
CA LEU A 176 13.45 7.25 2.44
C LEU A 176 13.13 6.11 1.49
N ASP A 177 11.90 5.62 1.51
CA ASP A 177 11.43 4.63 0.54
C ASP A 177 10.73 5.33 -0.62
N LEU A 178 11.09 4.95 -1.85
CA LEU A 178 10.53 5.48 -3.10
C LEU A 178 9.86 4.35 -3.88
N ARG A 179 8.54 4.46 -4.08
CA ARG A 179 7.72 3.39 -4.65
C ARG A 179 6.95 3.86 -5.87
N TRP A 180 6.98 3.09 -6.94
CA TRP A 180 6.14 3.33 -8.10
C TRP A 180 4.76 2.67 -7.93
N ASN A 181 3.77 3.13 -8.68
CA ASN A 181 2.38 2.68 -8.61
C ASN A 181 2.18 1.30 -9.27
N ARG A 182 2.77 0.26 -8.65
CA ARG A 182 2.79 -1.10 -9.18
C ARG A 182 1.42 -1.76 -9.21
N CYS A 183 0.57 -1.43 -8.27
CA CYS A 183 -0.75 -2.05 -8.13
C CYS A 183 -1.84 -1.32 -8.92
N ASP A 184 -1.45 -0.36 -9.77
CA ASP A 184 -2.31 0.33 -10.71
C ASP A 184 -3.48 1.07 -10.03
N ASP A 185 -3.15 1.82 -8.99
CA ASP A 185 -4.09 2.79 -8.42
C ASP A 185 -4.28 3.97 -9.38
N SER A 186 -5.42 4.02 -10.06
CA SER A 186 -5.73 5.12 -10.99
C SER A 186 -5.82 6.49 -10.31
N THR A 187 -5.95 6.52 -9.00
CA THR A 187 -5.97 7.76 -8.21
C THR A 187 -4.59 8.17 -7.69
N TYR A 188 -3.63 7.26 -7.62
CA TYR A 188 -2.33 7.40 -6.95
C TYR A 188 -2.42 7.74 -5.45
N LEU A 189 -3.62 7.76 -4.88
CA LEU A 189 -3.91 8.34 -3.56
C LEU A 189 -4.26 7.30 -2.50
N LYS A 190 -4.63 6.07 -2.89
CA LYS A 190 -5.23 5.11 -1.95
C LYS A 190 -4.30 4.71 -0.81
N GLU A 191 -3.00 4.51 -1.08
CA GLU A 191 -2.01 4.23 -0.04
C GLU A 191 -1.82 5.43 0.91
N TYR A 192 -1.74 6.66 0.38
CA TYR A 192 -1.72 7.88 1.17
C TYR A 192 -2.95 7.97 2.09
N PHE A 193 -4.14 7.81 1.51
CA PHE A 193 -5.40 7.89 2.26
C PHE A 193 -5.49 6.81 3.35
N ALA A 194 -4.94 5.62 3.09
CA ALA A 194 -4.91 4.54 4.06
C ALA A 194 -4.08 4.91 5.30
N TYR A 195 -2.84 5.39 5.12
CA TYR A 195 -2.00 5.77 6.26
C TYR A 195 -2.55 6.99 6.99
N GLU A 196 -3.10 7.99 6.27
CA GLU A 196 -3.77 9.12 6.92
C GLU A 196 -5.00 8.67 7.74
N THR A 197 -5.78 7.69 7.23
CA THR A 197 -6.90 7.13 7.98
C THR A 197 -6.43 6.47 9.27
N TYR A 198 -5.36 5.68 9.26
CA TYR A 198 -4.80 5.11 10.48
C TYR A 198 -4.43 6.18 11.51
N ARG A 199 -3.73 7.23 11.07
CA ARG A 199 -3.34 8.32 11.97
C ARG A 199 -4.51 9.13 12.49
N GLN A 200 -5.53 9.36 11.66
CA GLN A 200 -6.74 10.07 12.05
C GLN A 200 -7.46 9.38 13.22
N TYR A 201 -7.36 8.06 13.31
CA TYR A 201 -7.98 7.26 14.37
C TYR A 201 -6.97 6.75 15.42
N GLY A 202 -5.85 7.43 15.56
CA GLY A 202 -4.89 7.22 16.66
C GLY A 202 -3.99 6.00 16.53
N VAL A 203 -3.94 5.37 15.37
CA VAL A 203 -3.00 4.28 15.09
C VAL A 203 -1.66 4.84 14.65
N LEU A 204 -0.60 4.35 15.26
CA LEU A 204 0.77 4.65 14.85
C LEU A 204 1.00 4.15 13.42
N ALA A 205 1.22 5.07 12.47
CA ALA A 205 1.37 4.75 11.05
C ALA A 205 2.36 5.70 10.37
N PRO A 206 3.16 5.21 9.39
CA PRO A 206 4.15 6.02 8.70
C PRO A 206 3.50 7.15 7.89
N ARG A 207 4.25 8.23 7.68
CA ARG A 207 3.88 9.27 6.73
C ARG A 207 4.18 8.81 5.30
N THR A 208 3.36 9.28 4.37
CA THR A 208 3.56 9.09 2.95
C THR A 208 3.10 10.33 2.18
N ASN A 209 3.65 10.54 1.00
CA ASN A 209 3.19 11.57 0.07
C ASN A 209 3.50 11.13 -1.37
N LEU A 210 2.94 11.83 -2.34
CA LEU A 210 3.28 11.68 -3.75
C LEU A 210 4.48 12.56 -4.12
N CYS A 211 5.21 12.16 -5.14
CA CYS A 211 6.23 12.99 -5.76
C CYS A 211 6.35 12.74 -7.27
N SER A 212 6.78 13.75 -8.00
CA SER A 212 7.38 13.56 -9.32
C SER A 212 8.79 13.02 -9.15
N PHE A 213 9.17 12.03 -9.94
CA PHE A 213 10.49 11.42 -9.85
C PHE A 213 11.24 11.44 -11.19
N ASP A 214 12.43 12.01 -11.15
CA ASP A 214 13.38 12.00 -12.26
C ASP A 214 14.63 11.19 -11.85
N TRP A 215 15.14 10.35 -12.73
CA TRP A 215 16.28 9.49 -12.47
C TRP A 215 17.29 9.57 -13.61
N SER A 216 18.44 10.17 -13.35
CA SER A 216 19.55 10.33 -14.31
C SER A 216 19.09 10.84 -15.68
N GLY A 217 18.22 11.86 -15.67
CA GLY A 217 17.67 12.50 -16.87
C GLY A 217 16.43 11.83 -17.48
N TYR A 218 15.97 10.70 -16.91
CA TYR A 218 14.73 10.07 -17.30
C TYR A 218 13.59 10.52 -16.37
N HIS A 219 12.49 11.01 -16.93
CA HIS A 219 11.28 11.28 -16.15
C HIS A 219 10.54 9.98 -15.85
N MET A 220 10.59 9.53 -14.60
CA MET A 220 10.04 8.24 -14.17
C MET A 220 8.55 8.32 -13.84
N GLY A 221 7.95 9.50 -13.79
CA GLY A 221 6.54 9.72 -13.49
C GLY A 221 6.25 9.99 -12.03
N VAL A 222 5.09 9.55 -11.56
CA VAL A 222 4.62 9.80 -10.20
C VAL A 222 4.90 8.60 -9.30
N PHE A 223 5.56 8.86 -8.20
CA PHE A 223 5.95 7.88 -7.18
C PHE A 223 5.32 8.23 -5.83
N THR A 224 5.37 7.29 -4.91
CA THR A 224 5.05 7.50 -3.50
C THR A 224 6.34 7.49 -2.70
N ILE A 225 6.53 8.50 -1.85
CA ILE A 225 7.58 8.55 -0.82
C ILE A 225 6.99 8.10 0.50
N ASN A 226 7.69 7.19 1.19
CA ASN A 226 7.22 6.62 2.44
C ASN A 226 8.28 6.75 3.54
N GLU A 227 7.85 7.19 4.72
CA GLU A 227 8.65 7.15 5.94
C GLU A 227 8.95 5.69 6.33
N PRO A 228 10.20 5.30 6.54
CA PRO A 228 10.51 3.97 7.04
C PRO A 228 10.05 3.78 8.50
N VAL A 229 9.55 2.59 8.83
CA VAL A 229 9.27 2.21 10.21
C VAL A 229 10.54 1.60 10.82
N ASP A 230 11.27 2.41 11.58
CA ASP A 230 12.54 2.07 12.22
C ASP A 230 12.67 2.76 13.59
N GLU A 231 13.88 2.82 14.16
CA GLU A 231 14.13 3.47 15.45
C GLU A 231 13.80 4.96 15.43
N VAL A 232 14.14 5.66 14.34
CA VAL A 232 13.83 7.11 14.19
C VAL A 232 12.32 7.37 14.16
N PHE A 233 11.57 6.50 13.49
CA PHE A 233 10.11 6.56 13.50
C PHE A 233 9.55 6.38 14.93
N LEU A 234 10.04 5.41 15.68
CA LEU A 234 9.58 5.20 17.06
C LEU A 234 9.92 6.39 17.95
N GLU A 235 11.14 6.94 17.86
CA GLU A 235 11.57 8.11 18.62
C GLU A 235 10.73 9.37 18.34
N LYS A 236 10.26 9.51 17.10
CA LYS A 236 9.42 10.65 16.68
C LYS A 236 8.01 10.60 17.26
N TYR A 237 7.42 9.42 17.36
CA TYR A 237 5.99 9.27 17.67
C TYR A 237 5.68 8.69 19.04
N LEU A 238 6.65 8.14 19.75
CA LEU A 238 6.45 7.55 21.06
C LEU A 238 7.14 8.37 22.16
N PRO A 239 6.57 8.39 23.38
CA PRO A 239 7.23 9.01 24.51
C PRO A 239 8.49 8.22 24.89
N ALA A 240 9.48 8.90 25.47
CA ALA A 240 10.80 8.34 25.77
C ALA A 240 10.75 7.05 26.63
N GLU A 241 9.82 6.96 27.56
CA GLU A 241 9.62 5.79 28.42
C GLU A 241 9.12 4.55 27.66
N ALA A 242 8.51 4.73 26.51
CA ALA A 242 8.05 3.64 25.66
C ALA A 242 9.14 3.11 24.71
N LEU A 243 10.24 3.85 24.54
CA LEU A 243 11.34 3.51 23.62
C LEU A 243 12.25 2.41 24.17
N GLY A 244 13.00 1.78 23.28
CA GLY A 244 13.98 0.72 23.62
C GLY A 244 13.43 -0.70 23.58
N GLY A 245 12.17 -0.87 23.19
CA GLY A 245 11.58 -2.19 22.97
C GLY A 245 11.93 -2.81 21.62
N ASP A 246 11.53 -4.05 21.44
CA ASP A 246 11.76 -4.80 20.21
C ASP A 246 10.72 -4.44 19.15
N LEU A 247 11.19 -4.09 17.96
CA LEU A 247 10.40 -3.89 16.75
C LEU A 247 10.62 -5.06 15.79
N TYR A 248 9.56 -5.70 15.37
CA TYR A 248 9.59 -6.74 14.33
C TYR A 248 8.84 -6.28 13.09
N LYS A 249 9.46 -6.44 11.92
CA LYS A 249 8.73 -6.46 10.65
C LYS A 249 8.12 -7.84 10.48
N VAL A 250 6.83 -7.91 10.17
CA VAL A 250 6.11 -9.18 10.13
C VAL A 250 5.59 -9.45 8.73
N GLY A 251 5.80 -10.69 8.27
CA GLY A 251 5.39 -11.10 6.94
C GLY A 251 5.58 -12.58 6.67
N TRP A 252 5.38 -12.99 5.43
CA TRP A 252 5.63 -14.36 4.99
C TRP A 252 7.13 -14.63 4.82
N ALA A 253 7.59 -15.75 5.37
CA ALA A 253 8.93 -16.29 5.18
C ALA A 253 8.84 -17.81 4.95
N GLY A 254 8.98 -18.25 3.71
CA GLY A 254 8.76 -19.65 3.35
C GLY A 254 7.33 -20.10 3.64
N TYR A 255 7.16 -21.07 4.55
CA TYR A 255 5.85 -21.56 4.99
C TYR A 255 5.37 -20.90 6.30
N SER A 256 6.17 -20.03 6.89
CA SER A 256 5.84 -19.32 8.13
C SER A 256 5.27 -17.94 7.83
N ASN A 257 4.38 -17.47 8.70
CA ASN A 257 3.72 -16.16 8.58
C ASN A 257 3.50 -15.49 9.94
N GLY A 258 2.98 -14.27 9.94
CA GLY A 258 2.72 -13.44 11.10
C GLY A 258 1.41 -13.73 11.84
N SER A 259 0.91 -14.96 11.86
CA SER A 259 -0.39 -15.31 12.46
C SER A 259 -0.41 -15.32 13.99
N PHE A 260 0.72 -15.12 14.66
CA PHE A 260 0.88 -15.24 16.12
C PHE A 260 0.56 -16.62 16.69
N THR A 261 0.70 -17.67 15.86
CA THR A 261 0.45 -19.06 16.27
C THR A 261 1.71 -19.87 16.48
N SER A 262 2.85 -19.46 15.92
CA SER A 262 4.12 -20.16 15.96
C SER A 262 5.30 -19.22 16.24
N LEU A 263 6.36 -19.77 16.82
CA LEU A 263 7.67 -19.15 17.05
C LEU A 263 8.77 -19.71 16.11
N ASP A 264 8.39 -20.50 15.10
CA ASP A 264 9.34 -21.24 14.28
C ASP A 264 10.17 -20.35 13.34
N SER A 265 9.77 -19.10 13.17
CA SER A 265 10.41 -18.15 12.24
C SER A 265 10.57 -16.77 12.88
N VAL A 266 11.47 -16.68 13.85
CA VAL A 266 11.84 -15.44 14.56
C VAL A 266 13.35 -15.25 14.46
N GLY A 267 13.81 -14.07 14.03
CA GLY A 267 15.24 -13.80 13.93
C GLY A 267 15.57 -12.43 13.37
N VAL A 268 16.79 -12.27 12.91
CA VAL A 268 17.28 -11.07 12.21
C VAL A 268 17.54 -11.46 10.76
N GLU A 269 16.79 -10.86 9.84
CA GLU A 269 16.92 -11.09 8.41
C GLU A 269 18.34 -10.76 7.92
N LYS A 270 18.88 -11.64 7.08
CA LYS A 270 20.09 -11.42 6.29
C LYS A 270 19.73 -11.64 4.82
N GLU A 271 19.32 -10.56 4.17
CA GLU A 271 18.81 -10.58 2.80
C GLU A 271 19.79 -11.23 1.81
N GLU A 272 21.10 -11.04 2.04
CA GLU A 272 22.20 -11.59 1.24
C GLU A 272 22.39 -13.11 1.35
N ASN A 273 21.90 -13.71 2.44
CA ASN A 273 22.08 -15.12 2.76
C ASN A 273 20.79 -15.94 2.70
N TRP A 274 19.69 -15.40 2.19
CA TRP A 274 18.38 -16.06 2.24
C TRP A 274 17.83 -16.37 3.64
N GLU A 275 18.31 -15.70 4.65
CA GLU A 275 17.78 -15.83 5.98
C GLU A 275 16.62 -14.86 6.17
N PHE A 276 15.39 -15.33 5.92
CA PHE A 276 14.15 -14.58 6.10
C PHE A 276 13.38 -15.14 7.29
N TYR A 277 12.72 -14.26 8.01
CA TYR A 277 11.92 -14.62 9.17
C TYR A 277 10.53 -13.98 9.10
N ALA A 278 9.52 -14.74 9.56
CA ALA A 278 8.17 -14.22 9.65
C ALA A 278 8.07 -13.06 10.65
N TYR A 279 8.90 -13.12 11.70
CA TYR A 279 9.10 -12.04 12.67
C TYR A 279 10.56 -11.58 12.59
N ASP A 280 10.83 -10.62 11.74
CA ASP A 280 12.17 -10.11 11.47
C ASP A 280 12.50 -8.93 12.41
N LEU A 281 13.41 -9.10 13.35
CA LEU A 281 13.81 -8.11 14.34
C LEU A 281 14.55 -6.93 13.72
N LYS A 282 14.03 -5.72 13.91
CA LYS A 282 14.59 -4.48 13.37
C LYS A 282 15.38 -3.65 14.38
N THR A 283 15.01 -3.66 15.66
CA THR A 283 15.72 -2.98 16.76
C THR A 283 16.43 -4.00 17.65
N ASN A 284 17.29 -3.56 18.54
CA ASN A 284 17.94 -4.42 19.54
C ASN A 284 18.60 -5.71 18.99
N LYS A 285 19.02 -5.73 17.73
CA LYS A 285 19.45 -6.95 17.01
C LYS A 285 20.53 -7.78 17.70
N LYS A 286 21.32 -7.17 18.61
CA LYS A 286 22.41 -7.84 19.34
C LYS A 286 22.03 -8.22 20.76
N THR A 287 20.95 -7.69 21.30
CA THR A 287 20.60 -7.75 22.73
C THR A 287 19.24 -8.35 23.01
N SER A 288 18.35 -8.37 22.03
CA SER A 288 17.02 -8.96 22.20
C SER A 288 17.08 -10.45 22.52
N THR A 289 16.29 -10.87 23.49
CA THR A 289 16.03 -12.27 23.83
C THR A 289 14.75 -12.80 23.21
N HIS A 290 14.03 -11.95 22.44
CA HIS A 290 12.70 -12.21 21.90
C HIS A 290 11.63 -12.54 22.95
N GLU A 291 11.86 -12.20 24.22
CA GLU A 291 10.99 -12.61 25.31
C GLU A 291 9.59 -12.03 25.21
N ALA A 292 9.46 -10.76 24.83
CA ALA A 292 8.17 -10.09 24.69
C ALA A 292 7.29 -10.76 23.61
N LEU A 293 7.84 -11.02 22.42
CA LEU A 293 7.15 -11.74 21.35
C LEU A 293 6.83 -13.19 21.77
N THR A 294 7.78 -13.86 22.40
CA THR A 294 7.60 -15.24 22.89
C THR A 294 6.49 -15.32 23.92
N ASN A 295 6.44 -14.38 24.87
CA ASN A 295 5.39 -14.31 25.87
C ASN A 295 4.02 -14.05 25.24
N LEU A 296 3.93 -13.11 24.30
CA LEU A 296 2.70 -12.80 23.55
C LEU A 296 2.17 -14.07 22.87
N ILE A 297 2.97 -14.70 22.00
CA ILE A 297 2.54 -15.87 21.21
C ILE A 297 2.18 -17.04 22.13
N ARG A 298 3.02 -17.37 23.12
CA ARG A 298 2.73 -18.47 24.04
C ARG A 298 1.48 -18.25 24.87
N THR A 299 1.26 -17.02 25.33
CA THR A 299 0.08 -16.71 26.16
C THR A 299 -1.19 -16.72 25.35
N LEU A 300 -1.19 -16.16 24.13
CA LEU A 300 -2.33 -16.19 23.22
C LEU A 300 -2.74 -17.61 22.81
N ASN A 301 -1.80 -18.55 22.74
CA ASN A 301 -2.08 -19.93 22.31
C ASN A 301 -2.32 -20.91 23.47
N ARG A 302 -2.43 -20.40 24.70
CA ARG A 302 -2.87 -21.21 25.85
C ARG A 302 -4.40 -21.37 25.82
N SER A 303 -4.90 -22.43 26.46
CA SER A 303 -6.30 -22.85 26.39
C SER A 303 -7.34 -21.86 26.92
N GLN A 304 -6.94 -20.82 27.67
CA GLN A 304 -7.83 -19.74 28.12
C GLN A 304 -7.00 -18.50 28.48
N ILE A 305 -7.28 -17.39 27.82
CA ILE A 305 -6.82 -16.06 28.22
C ILE A 305 -8.05 -15.23 28.64
N THR A 306 -7.94 -14.45 29.72
CA THR A 306 -9.03 -13.55 30.14
C THR A 306 -8.95 -12.21 29.40
N LYS A 307 -10.02 -11.39 29.46
CA LYS A 307 -10.06 -10.04 28.91
C LYS A 307 -8.91 -9.19 29.48
N GLU A 308 -8.68 -9.27 30.80
CA GLU A 308 -7.62 -8.55 31.49
C GLU A 308 -6.23 -9.08 31.09
N GLY A 309 -6.09 -10.39 30.92
CA GLY A 309 -4.84 -11.01 30.44
C GLY A 309 -4.49 -10.57 29.03
N PHE A 310 -5.48 -10.47 28.13
CA PHE A 310 -5.29 -9.91 26.80
C PHE A 310 -4.84 -8.45 26.85
N ALA A 311 -5.51 -7.62 27.68
CA ALA A 311 -5.19 -6.20 27.85
C ALA A 311 -3.81 -5.93 28.48
N GLN A 312 -3.18 -6.93 29.13
CA GLN A 312 -1.79 -6.84 29.59
C GLN A 312 -0.78 -7.08 28.47
N LEU A 313 -1.15 -7.80 27.41
CA LEU A 313 -0.27 -8.16 26.32
C LEU A 313 -0.30 -7.15 25.16
N VAL A 314 -1.44 -6.48 24.96
CA VAL A 314 -1.73 -5.66 23.79
C VAL A 314 -2.19 -4.28 24.24
N ASP A 315 -1.78 -3.25 23.51
CA ASP A 315 -2.39 -1.93 23.61
C ASP A 315 -3.76 -1.99 22.93
N VAL A 316 -4.80 -2.22 23.76
CA VAL A 316 -6.14 -2.56 23.26
C VAL A 316 -6.74 -1.45 22.42
N ASP A 317 -6.65 -0.19 22.86
CA ASP A 317 -7.27 0.93 22.15
C ASP A 317 -6.65 1.11 20.77
N SER A 318 -5.32 1.10 20.69
CA SER A 318 -4.59 1.16 19.41
C SER A 318 -4.90 -0.05 18.53
N PHE A 319 -5.02 -1.25 19.13
CA PHE A 319 -5.29 -2.48 18.38
C PHE A 319 -6.71 -2.52 17.80
N LEU A 320 -7.72 -2.11 18.57
CA LEU A 320 -9.09 -2.04 18.08
C LEU A 320 -9.24 -1.00 16.96
N ALA A 321 -8.60 0.16 17.10
CA ALA A 321 -8.55 1.17 16.04
C ALA A 321 -7.84 0.63 14.79
N TYR A 322 -6.71 -0.08 14.96
CA TYR A 322 -6.05 -0.77 13.84
C TYR A 322 -6.99 -1.74 13.13
N CYS A 323 -7.68 -2.60 13.87
CA CYS A 323 -8.60 -3.58 13.29
C CYS A 323 -9.78 -2.91 12.55
N ALA A 324 -10.34 -1.82 13.10
CA ALA A 324 -11.44 -1.10 12.48
C ALA A 324 -11.02 -0.43 11.18
N VAL A 325 -9.90 0.25 11.18
CA VAL A 325 -9.35 0.89 9.99
C VAL A 325 -8.92 -0.16 8.95
N SER A 326 -8.20 -1.23 9.35
CA SER A 326 -7.81 -2.35 8.47
C SER A 326 -9.02 -2.97 7.76
N TYR A 327 -10.10 -3.24 8.50
CA TYR A 327 -11.34 -3.76 7.90
C TYR A 327 -11.93 -2.82 6.85
N LEU A 328 -12.01 -1.53 7.17
CA LEU A 328 -12.59 -0.52 6.27
C LEU A 328 -11.71 -0.25 5.05
N LEU A 329 -10.40 -0.31 5.19
CA LEU A 329 -9.46 -0.17 4.09
C LEU A 329 -9.44 -1.39 3.16
N GLY A 330 -9.70 -2.59 3.70
CA GLY A 330 -9.77 -3.82 2.93
C GLY A 330 -8.51 -4.11 2.14
N ASN A 331 -7.35 -4.10 2.80
CA ASN A 331 -6.12 -4.61 2.21
C ASN A 331 -6.12 -6.14 2.35
N PRO A 332 -6.15 -6.91 1.24
CA PRO A 332 -6.17 -8.37 1.32
C PRO A 332 -4.84 -8.98 1.80
N ASP A 333 -3.78 -8.18 1.86
CA ASP A 333 -2.42 -8.62 2.18
C ASP A 333 -1.90 -7.99 3.48
N ASP A 334 -2.76 -7.80 4.46
CA ASP A 334 -2.42 -7.23 5.77
C ASP A 334 -2.43 -8.27 6.91
N MET A 335 -2.27 -7.80 8.15
CA MET A 335 -2.30 -8.65 9.35
C MET A 335 -3.62 -9.42 9.49
N ARG A 336 -4.75 -8.76 9.19
CA ARG A 336 -6.07 -9.35 9.37
C ARG A 336 -6.37 -10.43 8.34
N ASN A 337 -5.98 -10.20 7.08
CA ASN A 337 -6.40 -11.01 5.94
C ASN A 337 -5.36 -12.05 5.51
N ASN A 338 -4.06 -11.77 5.66
CA ASN A 338 -2.98 -12.65 5.20
C ASN A 338 -1.81 -12.79 6.20
N TYR A 339 -1.92 -12.25 7.41
CA TYR A 339 -0.84 -12.29 8.41
C TYR A 339 0.48 -11.70 7.90
N ASN A 340 0.40 -10.67 7.07
CA ASN A 340 1.50 -10.07 6.32
C ASN A 340 1.49 -8.55 6.48
N ASN A 341 2.58 -7.90 6.08
CA ASN A 341 2.67 -6.45 5.88
C ASN A 341 2.27 -5.59 7.08
N PHE A 342 2.89 -5.86 8.22
CA PHE A 342 2.76 -5.02 9.40
C PHE A 342 4.04 -5.05 10.23
N TYR A 343 4.13 -4.18 11.23
CA TYR A 343 5.12 -4.28 12.28
C TYR A 343 4.43 -4.51 13.62
N VAL A 344 5.13 -5.19 14.52
CA VAL A 344 4.76 -5.25 15.92
C VAL A 344 5.89 -4.67 16.76
N TYR A 345 5.55 -3.70 17.59
CA TYR A 345 6.45 -3.06 18.53
C TYR A 345 6.04 -3.38 19.96
N PHE A 346 6.99 -3.76 20.79
CA PHE A 346 6.78 -3.99 22.22
C PHE A 346 7.27 -2.79 23.01
N ARG A 347 6.34 -2.04 23.60
CA ARG A 347 6.66 -0.83 24.37
C ARG A 347 7.51 -1.18 25.59
N ALA A 348 8.58 -0.42 25.85
CA ALA A 348 9.46 -0.68 27.01
C ALA A 348 8.79 -0.36 28.36
N ASP A 349 7.89 0.64 28.40
CA ASP A 349 7.19 1.08 29.61
C ASP A 349 6.14 0.07 30.12
N SER A 350 5.51 -0.66 29.22
CA SER A 350 4.36 -1.52 29.54
C SER A 350 4.52 -2.97 29.09
N GLY A 351 5.46 -3.26 28.20
CA GLY A 351 5.62 -4.57 27.55
C GLY A 351 4.52 -4.89 26.53
N LYS A 352 3.57 -3.98 26.29
CA LYS A 352 2.44 -4.24 25.40
C LYS A 352 2.82 -4.14 23.94
N ALA A 353 2.21 -5.02 23.14
CA ALA A 353 2.33 -5.00 21.68
C ALA A 353 1.50 -3.86 21.07
N VAL A 354 2.08 -3.13 20.15
CA VAL A 354 1.46 -2.13 19.28
C VAL A 354 1.64 -2.60 17.83
N ILE A 355 0.57 -2.61 17.06
CA ILE A 355 0.61 -2.98 15.64
C ILE A 355 0.72 -1.72 14.80
N ILE A 356 1.65 -1.73 13.82
CA ILE A 356 1.90 -0.62 12.91
C ILE A 356 1.65 -1.12 11.47
N PRO A 357 0.78 -0.46 10.68
CA PRO A 357 0.48 -0.87 9.32
C PRO A 357 1.68 -0.66 8.37
N TYR A 358 1.78 -1.53 7.37
CA TYR A 358 2.80 -1.45 6.33
C TYR A 358 2.29 -2.01 5.01
N ASP A 359 2.73 -1.45 3.87
CA ASP A 359 2.47 -1.93 2.50
C ASP A 359 0.98 -1.98 2.11
N TYR A 360 0.32 -0.81 2.14
CA TYR A 360 -1.11 -0.65 1.85
C TYR A 360 -1.41 -0.31 0.38
N ASP A 361 -0.58 -0.75 -0.54
CA ASP A 361 -0.72 -0.51 -1.99
C ASP A 361 -1.84 -1.33 -2.67
N ARG A 362 -2.53 -2.22 -1.92
CA ARG A 362 -3.62 -3.08 -2.42
C ARG A 362 -5.00 -2.78 -1.82
N CYS A 363 -5.10 -1.73 -1.02
CA CYS A 363 -6.32 -1.37 -0.28
C CYS A 363 -7.36 -0.62 -1.15
N LEU A 364 -8.53 -0.35 -0.54
CA LEU A 364 -9.58 0.54 -1.08
C LEU A 364 -10.04 0.14 -2.50
N GLY A 365 -10.19 -1.18 -2.72
CA GLY A 365 -10.71 -1.72 -3.96
C GLY A 365 -9.67 -1.94 -5.06
N ILE A 366 -8.37 -1.71 -4.85
CA ILE A 366 -7.32 -2.05 -5.85
C ILE A 366 -7.29 -3.56 -6.10
N THR A 367 -7.45 -4.38 -5.05
CA THR A 367 -7.54 -5.84 -5.14
C THR A 367 -8.76 -6.35 -4.39
N ALA A 368 -9.94 -5.88 -4.82
CA ALA A 368 -11.21 -6.10 -4.11
C ALA A 368 -11.58 -7.57 -3.94
N HIS A 369 -11.15 -8.43 -4.85
CA HIS A 369 -11.57 -9.84 -4.92
C HIS A 369 -10.45 -10.84 -4.63
N TRP A 370 -9.22 -10.37 -4.53
CA TRP A 370 -8.12 -11.25 -4.18
C TRP A 370 -7.85 -11.19 -2.68
N ASN A 371 -7.79 -12.36 -2.08
CA ASN A 371 -7.03 -12.57 -0.86
C ASN A 371 -6.60 -14.05 -0.81
N PRO A 372 -5.57 -14.40 -0.04
CA PRO A 372 -5.08 -15.78 0.07
C PRO A 372 -6.09 -16.78 0.60
N THR A 373 -7.11 -16.30 1.30
CA THR A 373 -8.18 -17.12 1.88
C THR A 373 -9.36 -17.33 0.93
N GLY A 374 -9.34 -16.74 -0.27
CA GLY A 374 -10.43 -16.80 -1.23
C GLY A 374 -11.66 -15.95 -0.92
N ASN A 375 -11.66 -15.23 0.21
CA ASN A 375 -12.74 -14.30 0.57
C ASN A 375 -12.42 -12.91 0.03
N GLY A 376 -13.38 -12.22 -0.57
CA GLY A 376 -13.20 -10.83 -0.94
C GLY A 376 -13.10 -9.93 0.30
N VAL A 377 -12.48 -8.76 0.12
CA VAL A 377 -12.32 -7.75 1.19
C VAL A 377 -13.37 -6.65 1.12
N THR A 378 -14.31 -6.73 0.18
CA THR A 378 -15.37 -5.74 -0.02
C THR A 378 -16.60 -6.04 0.81
N ASN A 379 -16.98 -7.31 0.90
CA ASN A 379 -18.23 -7.78 1.53
C ASN A 379 -17.99 -8.76 2.69
N ASP A 380 -16.79 -8.79 3.23
CA ASP A 380 -16.44 -9.69 4.31
C ASP A 380 -17.12 -9.29 5.63
N ASN A 381 -17.41 -10.29 6.46
CA ASN A 381 -17.96 -10.07 7.80
C ASN A 381 -16.89 -9.44 8.71
N PRO A 382 -17.15 -8.25 9.32
CA PRO A 382 -16.18 -7.60 10.21
C PRO A 382 -15.85 -8.44 11.46
N PHE A 383 -16.74 -9.32 11.88
CA PHE A 383 -16.62 -10.16 13.07
C PHE A 383 -16.19 -11.60 12.77
N SER A 384 -15.82 -11.92 11.54
CA SER A 384 -15.32 -13.25 11.19
C SER A 384 -13.81 -13.36 11.43
N LEU A 385 -13.38 -14.59 11.67
CA LEU A 385 -12.02 -14.99 11.40
C LEU A 385 -11.80 -15.09 9.89
N THR A 386 -10.56 -14.89 9.46
CA THR A 386 -10.21 -15.14 8.07
C THR A 386 -10.30 -16.64 7.76
N LEU A 387 -10.99 -17.01 6.70
CA LEU A 387 -11.07 -18.40 6.25
C LEU A 387 -10.02 -18.67 5.18
N ALA A 388 -9.35 -19.81 5.26
CA ALA A 388 -8.47 -20.29 4.19
C ALA A 388 -9.28 -20.61 2.94
N ALA A 389 -8.62 -20.67 1.77
CA ALA A 389 -9.25 -20.98 0.49
C ALA A 389 -9.96 -22.37 0.46
N ASP A 390 -9.51 -23.29 1.31
CA ASP A 390 -10.13 -24.62 1.50
C ASP A 390 -11.33 -24.59 2.48
N GLY A 391 -11.72 -23.40 2.96
CA GLY A 391 -12.79 -23.21 3.92
C GLY A 391 -12.41 -23.49 5.38
N SER A 392 -11.16 -23.88 5.66
CA SER A 392 -10.68 -24.04 7.02
C SER A 392 -10.51 -22.68 7.71
N GLU A 393 -10.82 -22.62 8.99
CA GLU A 393 -10.67 -21.42 9.79
C GLU A 393 -9.19 -21.20 10.14
N GLN A 394 -8.62 -20.08 9.68
CA GLN A 394 -7.27 -19.66 10.10
C GLN A 394 -7.40 -18.83 11.38
N LYS A 395 -6.73 -19.29 12.42
CA LYS A 395 -6.81 -18.67 13.76
C LYS A 395 -5.69 -17.65 13.94
N ASN A 396 -5.99 -16.37 13.78
CA ASN A 396 -5.17 -15.33 14.38
C ASN A 396 -5.68 -15.05 15.80
N PRO A 397 -4.95 -15.42 16.86
CA PRO A 397 -5.46 -15.30 18.21
C PRO A 397 -5.68 -13.87 18.67
N LEU A 398 -5.01 -12.88 18.08
CA LEU A 398 -5.31 -11.47 18.35
C LEU A 398 -6.73 -11.12 17.89
N ILE A 399 -7.11 -11.52 16.68
CA ILE A 399 -8.45 -11.31 16.13
C ILE A 399 -9.48 -12.16 16.88
N LEU A 400 -9.15 -13.42 17.14
CA LEU A 400 -10.04 -14.36 17.83
C LEU A 400 -10.47 -13.83 19.22
N TYR A 401 -9.52 -13.39 20.04
CA TYR A 401 -9.84 -12.91 21.39
C TYR A 401 -10.39 -11.50 21.45
N SER A 402 -10.24 -10.69 20.39
CA SER A 402 -10.64 -9.29 20.42
C SER A 402 -11.93 -9.01 19.66
N VAL A 403 -11.90 -9.05 18.32
CA VAL A 403 -12.93 -8.49 17.44
C VAL A 403 -13.74 -9.54 16.70
N ALA A 404 -13.32 -10.81 16.68
CA ALA A 404 -14.11 -11.89 16.12
C ALA A 404 -15.35 -12.16 16.97
N SER A 405 -16.35 -12.80 16.38
CA SER A 405 -17.57 -13.23 17.09
C SER A 405 -17.23 -13.94 18.40
N GLY A 406 -17.80 -13.48 19.51
CA GLY A 406 -17.48 -13.94 20.84
C GLY A 406 -16.18 -13.41 21.46
N GLY A 407 -15.46 -12.54 20.76
CA GLY A 407 -14.29 -11.85 21.29
C GLY A 407 -14.65 -10.80 22.36
N TYR A 408 -13.65 -10.40 23.14
CA TYR A 408 -13.85 -9.56 24.33
C TYR A 408 -14.27 -8.12 24.02
N TYR A 409 -14.05 -7.63 22.78
CA TYR A 409 -14.19 -6.23 22.41
C TYR A 409 -15.08 -6.02 21.18
N VAL A 410 -15.97 -6.94 20.87
CA VAL A 410 -16.85 -6.89 19.71
C VAL A 410 -17.66 -5.58 19.66
N ARG A 411 -18.20 -5.14 20.80
CA ARG A 411 -19.02 -3.91 20.85
C ARG A 411 -18.19 -2.64 20.75
N GLU A 412 -17.02 -2.59 21.41
CA GLU A 412 -16.08 -1.49 21.30
C GLU A 412 -15.58 -1.36 19.86
N TYR A 413 -15.26 -2.46 19.21
CA TYR A 413 -14.87 -2.52 17.81
C TYR A 413 -16.01 -2.06 16.87
N ALA A 414 -17.24 -2.52 17.10
CA ALA A 414 -18.41 -2.08 16.34
C ALA A 414 -18.69 -0.58 16.49
N ALA A 415 -18.46 -0.03 17.68
CA ALA A 415 -18.57 1.42 17.91
C ALA A 415 -17.54 2.20 17.11
N LEU A 416 -16.27 1.75 17.06
CA LEU A 416 -15.24 2.37 16.24
C LEU A 416 -15.55 2.28 14.74
N LEU A 417 -16.02 1.13 14.25
CA LEU A 417 -16.45 0.99 12.86
C LEU A 417 -17.56 1.99 12.53
N THR A 418 -18.52 2.17 13.44
CA THR A 418 -19.62 3.14 13.29
C THR A 418 -19.10 4.57 13.28
N GLU A 419 -18.20 4.91 14.19
CA GLU A 419 -17.57 6.24 14.27
C GLU A 419 -16.83 6.59 12.96
N ILE A 420 -16.02 5.66 12.46
CA ILE A 420 -15.23 5.88 11.24
C ILE A 420 -16.13 6.06 10.02
N ILE A 421 -17.12 5.17 9.83
CA ILE A 421 -17.95 5.17 8.62
C ILE A 421 -18.96 6.32 8.60
N GLN A 422 -19.34 6.85 9.77
CA GLN A 422 -20.22 8.00 9.91
C GLN A 422 -19.47 9.33 10.03
N GLY A 423 -18.16 9.29 10.24
CA GLY A 423 -17.31 10.48 10.35
C GLY A 423 -17.05 11.15 9.00
N ASP A 424 -16.52 12.36 9.06
CA ASP A 424 -16.26 13.19 7.86
C ASP A 424 -14.98 12.79 7.10
N TRP A 425 -14.12 11.98 7.72
CA TRP A 425 -12.84 11.61 7.11
C TRP A 425 -13.00 10.51 6.06
N PHE A 426 -13.64 9.39 6.39
CA PHE A 426 -13.75 8.22 5.52
C PHE A 426 -14.97 8.34 4.58
N THR A 427 -14.93 9.34 3.70
CA THR A 427 -16.02 9.70 2.78
C THR A 427 -15.52 9.83 1.35
N ALA A 428 -16.44 9.66 0.39
CA ALA A 428 -16.13 9.89 -1.02
C ALA A 428 -15.80 11.36 -1.31
N GLU A 429 -16.41 12.29 -0.58
CA GLU A 429 -16.20 13.72 -0.70
C GLU A 429 -14.78 14.09 -0.27
N ASN A 430 -14.34 13.63 0.91
CA ASN A 430 -12.98 13.89 1.39
C ASN A 430 -11.93 13.26 0.49
N PHE A 431 -12.13 12.00 0.07
CA PHE A 431 -11.22 11.34 -0.88
C PHE A 431 -11.14 12.11 -2.19
N SER A 432 -12.29 12.55 -2.75
CA SER A 432 -12.31 13.34 -3.99
C SER A 432 -11.62 14.68 -3.85
N ARG A 433 -11.73 15.33 -2.69
CA ARG A 433 -11.02 16.58 -2.38
C ARG A 433 -9.50 16.38 -2.37
N LEU A 434 -9.02 15.34 -1.70
CA LEU A 434 -7.58 15.02 -1.67
C LEU A 434 -7.08 14.59 -3.05
N TYR A 435 -7.88 13.82 -3.79
CA TYR A 435 -7.58 13.46 -5.17
C TYR A 435 -7.43 14.69 -6.07
N ALA A 436 -8.31 15.68 -5.93
CA ALA A 436 -8.21 16.91 -6.74
C ALA A 436 -6.88 17.64 -6.52
N ILE A 437 -6.38 17.67 -5.28
CA ILE A 437 -5.07 18.25 -4.95
C ILE A 437 -3.94 17.45 -5.61
N ALA A 438 -3.93 16.14 -5.45
CA ALA A 438 -2.92 15.27 -6.05
C ALA A 438 -2.94 15.34 -7.59
N ALA A 439 -4.13 15.37 -8.18
CA ALA A 439 -4.29 15.48 -9.63
C ALA A 439 -3.84 16.84 -10.18
N ASP A 440 -4.06 17.93 -9.46
CA ASP A 440 -3.57 19.26 -9.83
C ASP A 440 -2.04 19.29 -9.88
N HIS A 441 -1.37 18.68 -8.89
CA HIS A 441 0.08 18.62 -8.86
C HIS A 441 0.68 17.68 -9.92
N TYR A 442 0.09 16.51 -10.16
CA TYR A 442 0.81 15.41 -10.82
C TYR A 442 0.14 14.83 -12.07
N SER A 443 -1.14 15.12 -12.37
CA SER A 443 -1.83 14.46 -13.49
C SER A 443 -1.18 14.71 -14.87
N HIS A 444 -0.58 15.87 -15.05
CA HIS A 444 0.12 16.23 -16.28
C HIS A 444 1.46 15.48 -16.47
N LEU A 445 2.02 14.91 -15.38
CA LEU A 445 3.25 14.13 -15.37
C LEU A 445 3.01 12.64 -15.59
N ALA A 446 1.81 12.15 -15.25
CA ALA A 446 1.43 10.76 -15.39
C ALA A 446 0.82 10.43 -16.78
N GLN A 447 1.01 11.27 -17.81
CA GLN A 447 0.46 11.07 -19.14
C GLN A 447 1.32 10.15 -19.99
N PRO A 448 0.72 9.30 -20.86
CA PRO A 448 1.45 8.48 -21.80
C PRO A 448 2.45 9.29 -22.64
N GLY A 449 3.67 8.79 -22.78
CA GLY A 449 4.75 9.42 -23.55
C GLY A 449 5.49 10.56 -22.83
N LYS A 450 5.10 10.91 -21.61
CA LYS A 450 5.84 11.88 -20.78
C LYS A 450 6.66 11.24 -19.68
N ALA A 451 6.17 10.15 -19.11
CA ALA A 451 6.89 9.37 -18.12
C ALA A 451 7.50 8.12 -18.76
N PHE A 452 8.61 7.66 -18.19
CA PHE A 452 9.25 6.43 -18.60
C PHE A 452 8.48 5.23 -18.03
N TYR A 453 7.92 4.41 -18.93
CA TYR A 453 7.25 3.19 -18.54
C TYR A 453 7.64 2.07 -19.50
N ASN A 454 7.86 0.89 -18.97
CA ASN A 454 8.08 -0.24 -19.85
C ASN A 454 6.80 -0.60 -20.61
N SER A 455 6.94 -1.33 -21.70
CA SER A 455 5.94 -1.70 -22.69
C SER A 455 4.74 -2.51 -22.18
N LYS A 456 4.50 -2.60 -20.89
CA LYS A 456 3.38 -3.33 -20.30
C LYS A 456 2.19 -2.41 -19.96
N ASP A 457 1.96 -1.38 -20.76
CA ASP A 457 0.73 -0.60 -20.80
C ASP A 457 0.10 -0.28 -19.45
N LEU A 458 0.94 0.10 -18.46
CA LEU A 458 0.44 0.62 -17.21
C LEU A 458 -0.35 1.90 -17.51
N TYR A 459 -1.57 1.96 -17.05
CA TYR A 459 -2.39 3.16 -17.17
C TYR A 459 -1.80 4.30 -16.38
N MET A 460 -1.48 5.35 -17.10
CA MET A 460 -0.72 6.47 -16.61
C MET A 460 -1.55 7.73 -16.57
N SER A 461 -2.81 7.62 -16.28
CA SER A 461 -3.68 8.78 -16.16
C SER A 461 -4.34 8.78 -14.80
N PHE A 462 -4.30 9.92 -14.14
CA PHE A 462 -5.13 10.15 -12.97
C PHE A 462 -6.62 10.02 -13.34
N SER A 463 -7.34 9.18 -12.59
CA SER A 463 -8.77 9.01 -12.74
C SER A 463 -9.39 8.63 -11.39
N LEU A 464 -10.41 9.38 -10.98
CA LEU A 464 -11.12 9.13 -9.72
C LEU A 464 -12.00 7.88 -9.77
N ASP A 465 -12.64 7.64 -10.90
CA ASP A 465 -13.70 6.64 -11.05
C ASP A 465 -13.33 5.47 -11.97
N ARG A 466 -12.10 5.45 -12.49
CA ARG A 466 -11.68 4.35 -13.36
C ARG A 466 -11.34 3.11 -12.55
N THR A 467 -11.79 1.97 -13.04
CA THR A 467 -11.31 0.64 -12.65
C THR A 467 -10.17 0.24 -13.56
N SER A 468 -9.18 -0.48 -13.06
CA SER A 468 -8.11 -0.98 -13.90
C SER A 468 -8.57 -2.17 -14.72
N GLU A 469 -8.41 -2.08 -16.04
CA GLU A 469 -8.61 -3.21 -16.95
C GLU A 469 -7.47 -4.26 -16.85
N PHE A 470 -6.36 -3.89 -16.20
CA PHE A 470 -5.15 -4.73 -16.11
C PHE A 470 -5.03 -5.51 -14.80
N SER A 471 -5.87 -5.20 -13.80
CA SER A 471 -5.84 -5.95 -12.55
C SER A 471 -6.61 -7.26 -12.70
N SER A 472 -5.90 -8.37 -12.61
CA SER A 472 -6.51 -9.71 -12.49
C SER A 472 -7.30 -9.91 -11.20
N ASN A 473 -7.29 -8.93 -10.28
CA ASN A 473 -7.79 -9.05 -8.92
C ASN A 473 -8.98 -8.14 -8.61
N GLY A 474 -9.69 -7.63 -9.62
CA GLY A 474 -10.93 -6.87 -9.43
C GLY A 474 -10.71 -5.47 -8.87
N ASN A 475 -9.93 -4.63 -9.56
CA ASN A 475 -9.75 -3.24 -9.18
C ASN A 475 -11.03 -2.45 -9.43
N ILE A 476 -11.62 -1.90 -8.37
CA ILE A 476 -12.84 -1.07 -8.41
C ILE A 476 -12.54 0.36 -7.92
N SER A 477 -13.40 1.32 -8.30
CA SER A 477 -13.24 2.69 -7.84
C SER A 477 -13.44 2.80 -6.33
N PHE A 478 -12.84 3.83 -5.71
CA PHE A 478 -13.04 4.07 -4.28
C PHE A 478 -14.52 4.24 -3.91
N ARG A 479 -15.30 4.91 -4.74
CA ARG A 479 -16.74 5.12 -4.52
C ARG A 479 -17.50 3.79 -4.51
N GLN A 480 -17.25 2.92 -5.47
CA GLN A 480 -17.87 1.58 -5.50
C GLN A 480 -17.47 0.76 -4.28
N TYR A 481 -16.17 0.78 -3.93
CA TYR A 481 -15.65 0.11 -2.75
C TYR A 481 -16.32 0.60 -1.47
N LEU A 482 -16.39 1.92 -1.26
CA LEU A 482 -16.97 2.54 -0.08
C LEU A 482 -18.47 2.22 0.07
N ASN A 483 -19.21 2.26 -1.02
CA ASN A 483 -20.65 1.93 -1.00
C ASN A 483 -20.85 0.47 -0.56
N ALA A 484 -20.13 -0.47 -1.16
CA ALA A 484 -20.23 -1.89 -0.79
C ALA A 484 -19.82 -2.15 0.67
N LYS A 485 -18.76 -1.47 1.15
CA LYS A 485 -18.36 -1.58 2.57
C LYS A 485 -19.42 -1.02 3.52
N ARG A 486 -20.04 0.12 3.19
CA ARG A 486 -21.11 0.71 4.00
C ARG A 486 -22.32 -0.21 4.11
N GLU A 487 -22.80 -0.73 2.98
CA GLU A 487 -23.92 -1.67 2.96
C GLU A 487 -23.61 -2.93 3.79
N THR A 488 -22.44 -3.50 3.60
CA THR A 488 -21.99 -4.67 4.36
C THR A 488 -21.94 -4.39 5.86
N LEU A 489 -21.34 -3.25 6.22
CA LEU A 489 -21.20 -2.87 7.61
C LEU A 489 -22.55 -2.60 8.28
N ASP A 490 -23.46 -1.87 7.61
CA ASP A 490 -24.82 -1.61 8.11
C ASP A 490 -25.57 -2.91 8.38
N TYR A 491 -25.43 -3.89 7.50
CA TYR A 491 -26.03 -5.22 7.68
C TYR A 491 -25.53 -5.91 8.95
N TYR A 492 -24.22 -5.94 9.18
CA TYR A 492 -23.64 -6.62 10.34
C TYR A 492 -23.83 -5.85 11.65
N LEU A 493 -23.72 -4.52 11.62
CA LEU A 493 -23.95 -3.67 12.80
C LEU A 493 -25.39 -3.75 13.29
N ALA A 494 -26.36 -3.84 12.39
CA ALA A 494 -27.78 -4.05 12.77
C ALA A 494 -28.01 -5.39 13.49
N ARG A 495 -27.04 -6.30 13.44
CA ARG A 495 -27.09 -7.64 14.04
C ARG A 495 -26.01 -7.87 15.10
N ILE A 496 -25.48 -6.80 15.67
CA ILE A 496 -24.31 -6.86 16.58
C ILE A 496 -24.52 -7.83 17.75
N ASP A 497 -25.75 -7.95 18.27
CA ASP A 497 -26.08 -8.86 19.37
C ASP A 497 -25.81 -10.34 19.03
N GLN A 498 -25.81 -10.70 17.76
CA GLN A 498 -25.50 -12.06 17.31
C GLN A 498 -24.00 -12.38 17.40
N PHE A 499 -23.14 -11.36 17.37
CA PHE A 499 -21.68 -11.50 17.38
C PHE A 499 -21.06 -11.29 18.75
N ASP A 500 -21.79 -10.63 19.66
CA ASP A 500 -21.37 -10.40 21.04
C ASP A 500 -21.59 -11.65 21.94
N ASP A 501 -22.46 -12.55 21.54
CA ASP A 501 -22.73 -13.77 22.29
C ASP A 501 -21.73 -14.88 21.91
N SER A 502 -20.85 -15.25 22.86
CA SER A 502 -19.85 -16.30 22.69
C SER A 502 -20.43 -17.71 22.44
N GLN A 503 -21.76 -17.87 22.55
CA GLN A 503 -22.46 -19.13 22.31
C GLN A 503 -23.02 -19.25 20.88
N LEU A 504 -23.00 -18.16 20.11
CA LEU A 504 -23.41 -18.21 18.72
C LEU A 504 -22.26 -18.77 17.87
N GLN A 505 -22.40 -20.03 17.52
CA GLN A 505 -21.73 -20.56 16.34
C GLN A 505 -22.28 -19.79 15.13
N LEU A 506 -21.41 -19.08 14.42
CA LEU A 506 -21.77 -18.56 13.11
C LEU A 506 -22.31 -19.76 12.29
N PRO A 507 -23.46 -19.61 11.60
CA PRO A 507 -23.86 -20.59 10.60
C PRO A 507 -22.66 -20.82 9.67
N ASP A 508 -22.37 -22.08 9.39
CA ASP A 508 -21.19 -22.48 8.60
C ASP A 508 -20.98 -21.55 7.40
N GLY A 509 -20.05 -20.65 7.54
CA GLY A 509 -19.42 -19.85 6.47
C GLY A 509 -20.32 -19.05 5.54
N GLU A 510 -21.62 -18.89 5.79
CA GLU A 510 -22.49 -18.10 4.94
C GLU A 510 -22.72 -16.72 5.53
N SER A 511 -22.05 -15.72 4.96
CA SER A 511 -22.60 -14.38 5.06
C SER A 511 -23.97 -14.43 4.35
N GLU A 512 -25.04 -13.93 4.97
CA GLU A 512 -26.34 -13.79 4.29
C GLU A 512 -26.26 -12.90 3.04
N LEU A 513 -25.17 -12.15 2.89
CA LEU A 513 -24.86 -11.38 1.69
C LEU A 513 -24.30 -12.24 0.54
N GLY A 514 -24.08 -13.52 0.80
CA GLY A 514 -23.62 -14.46 -0.20
C GLY A 514 -22.13 -14.34 -0.55
N PRO A 515 -21.63 -15.29 -1.31
CA PRO A 515 -20.26 -15.31 -1.79
C PRO A 515 -20.05 -14.25 -2.87
N ILE A 516 -18.79 -14.06 -3.24
CA ILE A 516 -18.42 -13.32 -4.45
C ILE A 516 -19.01 -14.07 -5.65
N TRP A 517 -19.73 -13.34 -6.49
CA TRP A 517 -20.33 -13.86 -7.71
C TRP A 517 -19.44 -13.53 -8.89
N TYR A 518 -19.22 -14.49 -9.77
CA TYR A 518 -18.37 -14.37 -10.94
C TYR A 518 -19.19 -14.42 -12.23
N ILE A 519 -18.74 -13.67 -13.23
CA ILE A 519 -19.17 -13.89 -14.61
C ILE A 519 -18.23 -14.92 -15.23
N ARG A 520 -18.81 -16.02 -15.69
CA ARG A 520 -18.10 -17.02 -16.51
C ARG A 520 -18.70 -17.00 -17.91
N ALA A 521 -17.88 -16.81 -18.91
CA ALA A 521 -18.29 -16.49 -20.24
C ALA A 521 -17.35 -17.09 -21.30
N ASP A 522 -17.72 -17.00 -22.57
CA ASP A 522 -16.85 -17.36 -23.68
C ASP A 522 -15.55 -16.52 -23.69
N PHE A 523 -15.60 -15.25 -23.31
CA PHE A 523 -14.42 -14.38 -23.19
C PHE A 523 -13.56 -14.66 -21.94
N THR A 524 -14.06 -15.44 -20.97
CA THR A 524 -13.25 -15.95 -19.84
C THR A 524 -12.82 -17.41 -20.03
N ASN A 525 -13.05 -18.00 -21.20
CA ASN A 525 -12.93 -19.44 -21.44
C ASN A 525 -13.70 -20.30 -20.43
N TRP A 526 -14.77 -19.77 -19.87
CA TRP A 526 -15.59 -20.38 -18.83
C TRP A 526 -14.85 -20.66 -17.51
N ASP A 527 -13.67 -20.07 -17.33
CA ASP A 527 -12.92 -20.16 -16.09
C ASP A 527 -13.29 -19.02 -15.12
N ILE A 528 -12.97 -19.20 -13.83
CA ILE A 528 -13.08 -18.13 -12.84
C ILE A 528 -11.97 -17.11 -13.16
N ASP A 529 -12.40 -15.89 -13.47
CA ASP A 529 -11.52 -14.77 -13.72
C ASP A 529 -11.91 -13.61 -12.78
N SER A 530 -11.00 -13.22 -11.90
CA SER A 530 -11.23 -12.16 -10.91
C SER A 530 -11.49 -10.78 -11.52
N ARG A 531 -11.17 -10.58 -12.79
CA ARG A 531 -11.53 -9.37 -13.55
C ARG A 531 -13.03 -9.29 -13.87
N HIS A 532 -13.71 -10.42 -13.82
CA HIS A 532 -15.11 -10.58 -14.18
C HIS A 532 -15.97 -11.01 -12.98
N THR A 533 -15.79 -10.27 -11.89
CA THR A 533 -16.57 -10.41 -10.65
C THR A 533 -17.69 -9.39 -10.62
N MET A 534 -18.80 -9.74 -9.97
CA MET A 534 -19.87 -8.81 -9.69
C MET A 534 -19.54 -7.95 -8.47
N VAL A 535 -19.92 -6.70 -8.48
CA VAL A 535 -19.71 -5.72 -7.40
C VAL A 535 -21.02 -5.45 -6.69
N ARG A 536 -20.99 -5.21 -5.39
CA ARG A 536 -22.18 -4.91 -4.60
C ARG A 536 -22.60 -3.46 -4.78
N GLU A 537 -23.85 -3.24 -5.21
CA GLU A 537 -24.48 -1.92 -5.36
C GLU A 537 -25.95 -2.03 -4.95
N ASP A 538 -26.43 -1.14 -4.06
CA ASP A 538 -27.82 -1.05 -3.61
C ASP A 538 -28.44 -2.41 -3.20
N GLY A 539 -27.67 -3.22 -2.48
CA GLY A 539 -28.11 -4.55 -2.03
C GLY A 539 -28.06 -5.65 -3.08
N GLN A 540 -27.72 -5.34 -4.32
CA GLN A 540 -27.61 -6.28 -5.42
C GLN A 540 -26.14 -6.52 -5.79
N TRP A 541 -25.85 -7.64 -6.43
CA TRP A 541 -24.59 -7.86 -7.13
C TRP A 541 -24.72 -7.37 -8.56
N VAL A 542 -23.79 -6.55 -9.01
CA VAL A 542 -23.85 -5.87 -10.31
C VAL A 542 -22.58 -6.13 -11.11
N TYR A 543 -22.75 -6.33 -12.41
CA TYR A 543 -21.68 -6.39 -13.38
C TYR A 543 -22.03 -5.53 -14.61
N ILE A 544 -21.10 -4.69 -15.03
CA ILE A 544 -21.22 -3.88 -16.24
C ILE A 544 -20.46 -4.59 -17.36
N LEU A 545 -21.16 -4.94 -18.42
CA LEU A 545 -20.60 -5.55 -19.61
C LEU A 545 -20.73 -4.59 -20.77
N THR A 546 -19.63 -4.29 -21.46
CA THR A 546 -19.65 -3.64 -22.79
C THR A 546 -19.00 -4.60 -23.78
N THR A 547 -19.70 -4.90 -24.88
CA THR A 547 -19.20 -5.81 -25.90
C THR A 547 -19.57 -5.30 -27.30
N ASP A 548 -18.69 -5.53 -28.27
CA ASP A 548 -18.89 -5.23 -29.69
C ASP A 548 -19.34 -6.45 -30.52
N HIS A 549 -19.47 -7.60 -29.89
CA HIS A 549 -19.90 -8.85 -30.49
C HIS A 549 -20.85 -9.61 -29.58
N GLN A 550 -21.45 -10.69 -30.08
CA GLN A 550 -22.31 -11.56 -29.29
C GLN A 550 -21.48 -12.34 -28.29
N VAL A 551 -21.88 -12.33 -27.00
CA VAL A 551 -21.24 -13.06 -25.91
C VAL A 551 -22.22 -14.01 -25.25
N ARG A 552 -21.69 -15.10 -24.68
CA ARG A 552 -22.42 -16.06 -23.84
C ARG A 552 -21.83 -16.04 -22.46
N LEU A 553 -22.68 -15.91 -21.46
CA LEU A 553 -22.21 -15.86 -20.08
C LEU A 553 -23.17 -16.56 -19.12
N LYS A 554 -22.66 -16.91 -17.94
CA LYS A 554 -23.40 -17.29 -16.75
C LYS A 554 -22.86 -16.55 -15.55
N ILE A 555 -23.70 -16.37 -14.56
CA ILE A 555 -23.27 -15.97 -13.23
C ILE A 555 -22.94 -17.25 -12.46
N TYR A 556 -21.83 -17.25 -11.75
CA TYR A 556 -21.35 -18.39 -11.00
C TYR A 556 -21.12 -18.04 -9.54
N ASN A 557 -21.64 -18.87 -8.68
CA ASN A 557 -21.42 -18.80 -7.24
C ASN A 557 -20.52 -19.99 -6.83
N PRO A 558 -19.23 -19.76 -6.58
CA PRO A 558 -18.28 -20.83 -6.29
C PRO A 558 -18.51 -21.51 -4.95
N LYS A 559 -19.15 -20.81 -4.01
CA LYS A 559 -19.36 -21.34 -2.66
C LYS A 559 -20.37 -22.50 -2.61
N VAL A 560 -21.40 -22.41 -3.45
CA VAL A 560 -22.42 -23.46 -3.57
C VAL A 560 -22.30 -24.23 -4.88
N ASP A 561 -21.26 -23.96 -5.67
CA ASP A 561 -21.02 -24.53 -6.99
C ASP A 561 -22.24 -24.46 -7.91
N ARG A 562 -22.89 -23.29 -7.92
CA ARG A 562 -24.11 -23.07 -8.71
C ARG A 562 -23.89 -22.07 -9.83
N TRP A 563 -24.56 -22.35 -10.94
CA TRP A 563 -24.53 -21.56 -12.15
C TRP A 563 -25.91 -21.01 -12.44
N TYR A 564 -25.97 -19.73 -12.79
CA TYR A 564 -27.19 -19.03 -13.11
C TYR A 564 -27.12 -18.47 -14.53
N GLY A 565 -28.11 -18.78 -15.34
CA GLY A 565 -28.23 -18.31 -16.71
C GLY A 565 -29.70 -18.32 -17.15
N THR A 566 -29.96 -17.96 -18.41
CA THR A 566 -31.29 -17.91 -18.98
C THR A 566 -31.25 -18.23 -20.47
N GLU A 567 -32.35 -18.69 -21.02
CA GLU A 567 -32.55 -18.89 -22.46
C GLU A 567 -32.94 -17.61 -23.19
N CYS A 568 -33.17 -16.50 -22.48
CA CYS A 568 -33.54 -15.21 -23.06
C CYS A 568 -32.36 -14.52 -23.75
N MET A 569 -32.63 -14.00 -24.95
CA MET A 569 -31.67 -13.27 -25.77
C MET A 569 -31.88 -11.74 -25.75
N VAL A 570 -32.73 -11.22 -24.89
CA VAL A 570 -33.16 -9.82 -24.88
C VAL A 570 -33.04 -9.15 -23.50
N PRO A 571 -32.82 -7.83 -23.46
CA PRO A 571 -32.60 -7.06 -22.22
C PRO A 571 -33.73 -7.10 -21.19
N GLU A 572 -34.91 -7.48 -21.58
CA GLU A 572 -36.13 -7.47 -20.72
C GLU A 572 -36.36 -8.76 -19.95
N CYS A 573 -35.41 -9.69 -19.98
CA CYS A 573 -35.58 -10.98 -19.32
C CYS A 573 -35.35 -10.88 -17.81
N THR A 574 -36.38 -11.05 -17.02
CA THR A 574 -36.35 -11.02 -15.54
C THR A 574 -36.43 -12.41 -14.90
N ALA A 575 -36.48 -13.47 -15.71
CA ALA A 575 -36.66 -14.83 -15.21
C ALA A 575 -35.32 -15.53 -14.96
N PHE A 576 -35.21 -16.15 -13.81
CA PHE A 576 -34.04 -16.89 -13.35
C PHE A 576 -34.31 -18.37 -13.33
N TYR A 577 -33.39 -19.15 -13.84
CA TYR A 577 -33.40 -20.59 -13.64
C TYR A 577 -32.03 -21.03 -13.14
N GLU A 578 -31.99 -21.76 -12.04
CA GLU A 578 -30.86 -22.59 -11.71
C GLU A 578 -30.72 -23.61 -12.85
N THR A 579 -29.59 -23.52 -13.60
CA THR A 579 -29.42 -24.41 -14.74
C THR A 579 -28.25 -25.33 -14.53
N ASP A 580 -28.39 -26.56 -14.98
CA ASP A 580 -27.27 -27.37 -15.37
C ASP A 580 -26.48 -26.66 -16.51
N ALA A 581 -25.35 -27.18 -16.91
CA ALA A 581 -24.35 -26.53 -17.77
C ALA A 581 -24.83 -26.00 -19.14
N HIS A 582 -26.12 -26.01 -19.49
CA HIS A 582 -26.59 -25.87 -20.87
C HIS A 582 -27.24 -24.52 -21.23
N THR A 583 -27.73 -23.73 -20.28
CA THR A 583 -28.41 -22.44 -20.59
C THR A 583 -27.55 -21.25 -20.27
N ASN A 584 -27.13 -20.51 -21.29
CA ASN A 584 -26.35 -19.30 -21.18
C ASN A 584 -27.22 -18.04 -21.36
N LEU A 585 -26.90 -16.97 -20.67
CA LEU A 585 -27.33 -15.64 -21.05
C LEU A 585 -26.59 -15.26 -22.33
N VAL A 586 -27.29 -14.91 -23.39
CA VAL A 586 -26.71 -14.53 -24.68
C VAL A 586 -27.01 -13.06 -24.94
N LEU A 587 -25.97 -12.23 -25.03
CA LEU A 587 -26.07 -10.81 -25.22
C LEU A 587 -25.42 -10.39 -26.54
N GLY A 588 -26.09 -9.54 -27.30
CA GLY A 588 -25.53 -8.92 -28.52
C GLY A 588 -24.57 -7.78 -28.21
N PRO A 589 -24.04 -7.12 -29.25
CA PRO A 589 -23.24 -5.90 -29.06
C PRO A 589 -24.01 -4.83 -28.28
N GLY A 590 -23.37 -4.22 -27.28
CA GLY A 590 -23.99 -3.17 -26.47
C GLY A 590 -23.36 -3.07 -25.09
N SER A 591 -23.93 -2.19 -24.26
CA SER A 591 -23.56 -2.05 -22.86
C SER A 591 -24.72 -2.46 -21.96
N TYR A 592 -24.43 -3.28 -20.99
CA TYR A 592 -25.43 -3.93 -20.14
C TYR A 592 -25.06 -3.79 -18.67
N ARG A 593 -26.04 -3.46 -17.84
CA ARG A 593 -25.98 -3.61 -16.40
C ARG A 593 -26.68 -4.92 -16.04
N ILE A 594 -25.91 -5.87 -15.57
CA ILE A 594 -26.40 -7.19 -15.12
C ILE A 594 -26.40 -7.16 -13.60
N SER A 595 -27.57 -7.34 -12.98
CA SER A 595 -27.65 -7.37 -11.51
C SER A 595 -28.39 -8.60 -11.01
N ILE A 596 -27.98 -9.09 -9.84
CA ILE A 596 -28.64 -10.22 -9.16
C ILE A 596 -28.92 -9.84 -7.70
N ASP A 597 -30.16 -10.09 -7.28
CA ASP A 597 -30.54 -10.03 -5.88
C ASP A 597 -30.11 -11.33 -5.18
N PRO A 598 -29.24 -11.27 -4.16
CA PRO A 598 -28.73 -12.47 -3.50
C PRO A 598 -29.78 -13.27 -2.73
N PHE A 599 -30.89 -12.63 -2.35
CA PHE A 599 -31.97 -13.29 -1.57
C PHE A 599 -33.01 -13.92 -2.47
N THR A 600 -33.46 -13.19 -3.49
CA THR A 600 -34.49 -13.69 -4.42
C THR A 600 -33.88 -14.45 -5.58
N GLN A 601 -32.56 -14.32 -5.79
CA GLN A 601 -31.82 -14.86 -6.92
C GLN A 601 -32.36 -14.40 -8.28
N GLN A 602 -33.02 -13.25 -8.30
CA GLN A 602 -33.50 -12.64 -9.54
C GLN A 602 -32.36 -11.88 -10.24
N ILE A 603 -32.15 -12.18 -11.53
CA ILE A 603 -31.31 -11.34 -12.39
C ILE A 603 -32.17 -10.28 -13.04
N ASN A 604 -31.65 -9.06 -13.02
CA ASN A 604 -32.13 -7.98 -13.86
C ASN A 604 -31.06 -7.65 -14.91
N LEU A 605 -31.51 -7.39 -16.11
CA LEU A 605 -30.67 -6.99 -17.21
C LEU A 605 -31.17 -5.64 -17.74
N GLU A 606 -30.31 -4.66 -17.70
CA GLU A 606 -30.60 -3.32 -18.16
C GLU A 606 -29.63 -2.96 -19.30
N TYR A 607 -30.14 -2.43 -20.38
CA TYR A 607 -29.34 -1.89 -21.48
C TYR A 607 -28.99 -0.44 -21.16
N ILE A 608 -27.68 -0.08 -21.14
CA ILE A 608 -27.17 1.22 -20.70
C ILE A 608 -26.35 1.92 -21.80
#